data_e02814f08ae8f8bbe0b846fc8cf06521
#
_entry.id   e02814f08ae8f8bbe0b846fc8cf06521
#
_cell.length_a   1.000
_cell.length_b   1.000
_cell.length_c   1.000
_cell.angle_alpha   90.00
_cell.angle_beta   90.00
_cell.angle_gamma   90.00
#
_symmetry.space_group_name_H-M   'P 1'
#
loop_
_entity.id
_entity.type
_entity.pdbx_description
1 polymer ?
#
loop_
_entity_poly.entity_id
_entity_poly.type
_entity_poly.pdbx_seq_one_letter_code
_entity_poly.pdbx_strand_id
1 'polypeptide(L)'
;MRRVDRRLAAPDASAALDGLVVVQLSDFHAGFTPSFNLRATRRAVDLALAARPNLVLITGDFAGGPHGAGELQRQLLRLQAPLGVFGVFGNHDHGDSKAPFVQPTDPRVIEDCGVRLLTNETATVEHGAGAVQIGGVDDTDGGHDDLAAVLAQLDRRPGVLRLLLSHHADVVKRTAPGDFHLTLSGDTHGGQICLPLPGRRILLSDLGAEFAEGAYDVGGRPLYVTRGVGTSMLPFRAFCRPEIVVFHVEAGR
;
A
#
# COMPACT_ATOMS: atom_id res chain seq x y z
N MET A 1 -5.84 2.96 -15.74
CA MET A 1 -5.69 2.05 -14.60
C MET A 1 -5.22 0.70 -15.11
N ARG A 2 -4.23 0.11 -14.45
CA ARG A 2 -3.65 -1.20 -14.75
C ARG A 2 -3.85 -2.13 -13.55
N ARG A 3 -4.16 -3.40 -13.76
CA ARG A 3 -3.98 -4.47 -12.79
C ARG A 3 -2.63 -5.12 -13.04
N VAL A 4 -1.85 -5.27 -11.99
CA VAL A 4 -0.53 -5.91 -12.03
C VAL A 4 -0.59 -7.16 -11.14
N ASP A 5 -0.44 -8.32 -11.73
CA ASP A 5 -0.40 -9.58 -10.99
C ASP A 5 1.06 -9.94 -10.65
N ARG A 6 1.29 -10.38 -9.40
CA ARG A 6 2.60 -10.75 -8.85
C ARG A 6 2.49 -12.04 -8.04
N ARG A 7 3.57 -12.78 -7.95
CA ARG A 7 3.73 -13.88 -7.01
C ARG A 7 4.34 -13.35 -5.72
N LEU A 8 3.84 -13.84 -4.61
CA LEU A 8 4.39 -13.61 -3.27
C LEU A 8 4.89 -14.94 -2.74
N ALA A 9 6.20 -15.16 -2.86
CA ALA A 9 6.83 -16.38 -2.37
C ALA A 9 6.98 -16.32 -0.84
N ALA A 10 6.46 -17.32 -0.15
CA ALA A 10 6.54 -17.48 1.30
C ALA A 10 6.69 -18.98 1.62
N PRO A 11 7.85 -19.60 1.29
CA PRO A 11 8.02 -21.04 1.39
C PRO A 11 7.95 -21.58 2.83
N ASP A 12 8.25 -20.76 3.82
CA ASP A 12 8.19 -21.08 5.26
C ASP A 12 6.82 -20.76 5.88
N ALA A 13 5.92 -20.14 5.14
CA ALA A 13 4.53 -19.94 5.58
C ALA A 13 3.72 -21.23 5.42
N SER A 14 2.64 -21.34 6.19
CA SER A 14 1.74 -22.52 6.15
C SER A 14 1.18 -22.76 4.74
N ALA A 15 1.17 -24.01 4.30
CA ALA A 15 0.53 -24.41 3.05
C ALA A 15 -0.97 -24.06 2.99
N ALA A 16 -1.63 -23.84 4.13
CA ALA A 16 -3.00 -23.34 4.19
C ALA A 16 -3.17 -21.95 3.58
N LEU A 17 -2.08 -21.18 3.44
CA LEU A 17 -2.06 -19.85 2.85
C LEU A 17 -1.79 -19.85 1.34
N ASP A 18 -1.48 -21.01 0.76
CA ASP A 18 -1.22 -21.11 -0.68
C ASP A 18 -2.45 -20.72 -1.49
N GLY A 19 -2.25 -19.91 -2.51
CA GLY A 19 -3.33 -19.38 -3.35
C GLY A 19 -4.12 -18.21 -2.77
N LEU A 20 -3.79 -17.71 -1.57
CA LEU A 20 -4.40 -16.46 -1.09
C LEU A 20 -4.15 -15.31 -2.06
N VAL A 21 -5.17 -14.49 -2.25
CA VAL A 21 -5.12 -13.29 -3.09
C VAL A 21 -5.06 -12.06 -2.17
N VAL A 22 -3.96 -11.33 -2.23
CA VAL A 22 -3.75 -10.07 -1.51
C VAL A 22 -3.74 -8.93 -2.51
N VAL A 23 -4.59 -7.92 -2.28
CA VAL A 23 -4.63 -6.73 -3.15
C VAL A 23 -4.02 -5.54 -2.43
N GLN A 24 -3.05 -4.88 -3.07
CA GLN A 24 -2.50 -3.60 -2.63
C GLN A 24 -3.14 -2.45 -3.40
N LEU A 25 -3.58 -1.45 -2.65
CA LEU A 25 -4.02 -0.14 -3.11
C LEU A 25 -3.18 0.93 -2.41
N SER A 26 -3.06 2.13 -3.00
CA SER A 26 -2.32 3.25 -2.41
C SER A 26 -2.64 4.55 -3.12
N ASP A 27 -2.34 5.67 -2.46
CA ASP A 27 -2.28 7.00 -3.08
C ASP A 27 -3.57 7.37 -3.81
N PHE A 28 -4.69 7.29 -3.12
CA PHE A 28 -5.99 7.71 -3.69
C PHE A 28 -6.05 9.22 -3.89
N HIS A 29 -5.48 9.99 -2.97
CA HIS A 29 -5.54 11.46 -2.94
C HIS A 29 -6.94 11.98 -3.24
N ALA A 30 -7.94 11.36 -2.62
CA ALA A 30 -9.31 11.74 -2.85
C ALA A 30 -9.53 13.21 -2.47
N GLY A 31 -10.03 14.00 -3.43
CA GLY A 31 -10.27 15.43 -3.23
C GLY A 31 -9.19 16.37 -3.76
N PHE A 32 -7.98 15.91 -4.01
CA PHE A 32 -6.91 16.78 -4.53
C PHE A 32 -7.18 17.20 -6.00
N THR A 33 -7.52 16.25 -6.85
CA THR A 33 -8.02 16.49 -8.22
C THR A 33 -9.31 15.70 -8.43
N PRO A 34 -10.45 16.23 -7.93
CA PRO A 34 -11.66 15.42 -7.72
C PRO A 34 -12.09 14.61 -8.94
N SER A 35 -12.11 15.23 -10.12
CA SER A 35 -12.64 14.56 -11.32
C SER A 35 -11.77 13.39 -11.80
N PHE A 36 -10.45 13.45 -11.61
CA PHE A 36 -9.54 12.37 -11.99
C PHE A 36 -9.44 11.33 -10.86
N ASN A 37 -9.08 11.76 -9.65
CA ASN A 37 -8.81 10.86 -8.54
C ASN A 37 -10.05 10.05 -8.13
N LEU A 38 -11.24 10.66 -8.10
CA LEU A 38 -12.47 9.93 -7.79
C LEU A 38 -12.82 8.87 -8.83
N ARG A 39 -12.60 9.16 -10.13
CA ARG A 39 -12.80 8.13 -11.18
C ARG A 39 -11.76 7.03 -11.09
N ALA A 40 -10.51 7.39 -10.77
CA ALA A 40 -9.44 6.43 -10.58
C ALA A 40 -9.71 5.53 -9.36
N THR A 41 -10.16 6.10 -8.24
CA THR A 41 -10.57 5.38 -7.03
C THR A 41 -11.67 4.37 -7.31
N ARG A 42 -12.76 4.78 -7.97
CA ARG A 42 -13.83 3.85 -8.39
C ARG A 42 -13.29 2.69 -9.21
N ARG A 43 -12.46 3.02 -10.22
CA ARG A 43 -11.88 1.99 -11.08
C ARG A 43 -10.93 1.05 -10.35
N ALA A 44 -10.16 1.56 -9.37
CA ALA A 44 -9.28 0.77 -8.53
C ALA A 44 -10.09 -0.23 -7.68
N VAL A 45 -11.14 0.25 -7.03
CA VAL A 45 -12.04 -0.59 -6.22
C VAL A 45 -12.73 -1.65 -7.08
N ASP A 46 -13.23 -1.30 -8.27
CA ASP A 46 -13.84 -2.27 -9.20
C ASP A 46 -12.85 -3.38 -9.60
N LEU A 47 -11.60 -3.01 -9.87
CA LEU A 47 -10.56 -3.98 -10.22
C LEU A 47 -10.13 -4.84 -9.02
N ALA A 48 -10.06 -4.23 -7.82
CA ALA A 48 -9.76 -4.94 -6.58
C ALA A 48 -10.82 -6.00 -6.29
N LEU A 49 -12.09 -5.64 -6.34
CA LEU A 49 -13.22 -6.58 -6.13
C LEU A 49 -13.26 -7.68 -7.19
N ALA A 50 -12.97 -7.33 -8.46
CA ALA A 50 -12.90 -8.31 -9.55
C ALA A 50 -11.77 -9.33 -9.36
N ALA A 51 -10.73 -9.01 -8.58
CA ALA A 51 -9.67 -9.94 -8.20
C ALA A 51 -10.13 -10.95 -7.12
N ARG A 52 -11.29 -10.75 -6.48
CA ARG A 52 -11.79 -11.55 -5.36
C ARG A 52 -10.74 -11.70 -4.25
N PRO A 53 -10.31 -10.58 -3.62
CA PRO A 53 -9.24 -10.62 -2.65
C PRO A 53 -9.65 -11.37 -1.38
N ASN A 54 -8.69 -12.10 -0.80
CA ASN A 54 -8.81 -12.59 0.57
C ASN A 54 -8.44 -11.51 1.58
N LEU A 55 -7.51 -10.61 1.20
CA LEU A 55 -6.97 -9.53 2.02
C LEU A 55 -6.77 -8.29 1.16
N VAL A 56 -7.12 -7.11 1.67
CA VAL A 56 -6.84 -5.82 1.03
C VAL A 56 -5.93 -5.00 1.94
N LEU A 57 -4.87 -4.44 1.35
CA LEU A 57 -3.86 -3.65 2.04
C LEU A 57 -3.74 -2.28 1.38
N ILE A 58 -3.77 -1.21 2.17
CA ILE A 58 -3.73 0.18 1.68
C ILE A 58 -2.50 0.87 2.27
N THR A 59 -1.61 1.33 1.40
CA THR A 59 -0.32 1.90 1.80
C THR A 59 -0.31 3.43 1.78
N GLY A 60 -1.35 4.04 2.38
CA GLY A 60 -1.40 5.48 2.68
C GLY A 60 -1.96 6.36 1.58
N ASP A 61 -2.02 7.65 1.91
CA ASP A 61 -2.50 8.75 1.08
C ASP A 61 -3.94 8.56 0.61
N PHE A 62 -4.83 8.38 1.59
CA PHE A 62 -6.27 8.21 1.37
C PHE A 62 -6.91 9.49 0.84
N ALA A 63 -6.73 10.60 1.55
CA ALA A 63 -7.31 11.88 1.20
C ALA A 63 -6.23 12.89 0.78
N GLY A 64 -6.62 13.84 -0.05
CA GLY A 64 -5.74 14.91 -0.51
C GLY A 64 -6.39 16.28 -0.40
N GLY A 65 -7.59 16.35 0.20
CA GLY A 65 -8.32 17.61 0.36
C GLY A 65 -9.79 17.42 0.73
N PRO A 66 -10.49 18.52 1.07
CA PRO A 66 -11.81 18.50 1.71
C PRO A 66 -12.95 17.98 0.80
N HIS A 67 -12.75 17.94 -0.50
CA HIS A 67 -13.87 17.69 -1.45
C HIS A 67 -14.03 16.23 -1.89
N GLY A 68 -13.23 15.30 -1.38
CA GLY A 68 -13.22 13.90 -1.84
C GLY A 68 -13.69 12.88 -0.82
N ALA A 69 -13.77 13.24 0.44
CA ALA A 69 -14.00 12.33 1.56
C ALA A 69 -15.27 11.46 1.38
N GLY A 70 -16.40 12.05 1.06
CA GLY A 70 -17.64 11.29 0.91
C GLY A 70 -17.65 10.29 -0.25
N GLU A 71 -16.94 10.55 -1.35
CA GLU A 71 -16.79 9.56 -2.43
C GLU A 71 -15.76 8.49 -2.04
N LEU A 72 -14.66 8.88 -1.40
CA LEU A 72 -13.70 7.93 -0.87
C LEU A 72 -14.40 6.93 0.07
N GLN A 73 -15.16 7.43 1.05
CA GLN A 73 -15.93 6.60 1.97
C GLN A 73 -16.86 5.63 1.23
N ARG A 74 -17.64 6.12 0.26
CA ARG A 74 -18.50 5.26 -0.56
C ARG A 74 -17.74 4.15 -1.27
N GLN A 75 -16.52 4.42 -1.70
CA GLN A 75 -15.69 3.41 -2.35
C GLN A 75 -15.03 2.44 -1.35
N LEU A 76 -14.53 2.94 -0.23
CA LEU A 76 -13.96 2.10 0.82
C LEU A 76 -15.00 1.14 1.42
N LEU A 77 -16.23 1.60 1.67
CA LEU A 77 -17.34 0.75 2.13
C LEU A 77 -17.63 -0.45 1.20
N ARG A 78 -17.26 -0.36 -0.08
CA ARG A 78 -17.39 -1.48 -1.02
C ARG A 78 -16.26 -2.49 -0.90
N LEU A 79 -15.10 -2.08 -0.36
CA LEU A 79 -13.95 -2.98 -0.21
C LEU A 79 -14.25 -3.96 0.94
N GLN A 80 -14.43 -5.21 0.57
CA GLN A 80 -14.66 -6.30 1.52
C GLN A 80 -13.75 -7.46 1.15
N ALA A 81 -13.10 -8.02 2.16
CA ALA A 81 -12.25 -9.20 2.01
C ALA A 81 -12.39 -10.09 3.24
N PRO A 82 -12.41 -11.43 3.10
CA PRO A 82 -12.61 -12.36 4.20
C PRO A 82 -11.63 -12.21 5.37
N LEU A 83 -10.38 -11.83 5.07
CA LEU A 83 -9.33 -11.60 6.06
C LEU A 83 -9.21 -10.12 6.47
N GLY A 84 -10.07 -9.26 5.94
CA GLY A 84 -10.14 -7.84 6.30
C GLY A 84 -9.49 -6.89 5.30
N VAL A 85 -9.64 -5.60 5.62
CA VAL A 85 -9.02 -4.48 4.92
C VAL A 85 -8.18 -3.71 5.93
N PHE A 86 -6.90 -3.57 5.67
CA PHE A 86 -5.95 -2.89 6.56
C PHE A 86 -5.26 -1.75 5.82
N GLY A 87 -4.85 -0.73 6.55
CA GLY A 87 -4.12 0.39 5.97
C GLY A 87 -3.17 1.05 6.95
N VAL A 88 -2.28 1.86 6.42
CA VAL A 88 -1.43 2.81 7.15
C VAL A 88 -1.67 4.20 6.60
N PHE A 89 -1.33 5.23 7.35
CA PHE A 89 -1.35 6.60 6.85
C PHE A 89 -0.08 6.92 6.05
N GLY A 90 -0.18 7.91 5.16
CA GLY A 90 0.92 8.55 4.50
C GLY A 90 1.03 10.03 4.91
N ASN A 91 2.03 10.72 4.39
CA ASN A 91 2.32 12.12 4.74
C ASN A 91 1.16 13.07 4.40
N HIS A 92 0.39 12.81 3.36
CA HIS A 92 -0.82 13.60 3.07
C HIS A 92 -1.91 13.39 4.10
N ASP A 93 -2.04 12.19 4.68
CA ASP A 93 -3.04 11.91 5.70
C ASP A 93 -2.74 12.61 7.03
N HIS A 94 -1.45 12.83 7.35
CA HIS A 94 -1.03 13.65 8.50
C HIS A 94 -1.07 15.16 8.22
N GLY A 95 -1.17 15.57 6.95
CA GLY A 95 -1.10 16.97 6.55
C GLY A 95 0.33 17.51 6.42
N ASP A 96 1.34 16.64 6.46
CA ASP A 96 2.77 16.98 6.41
C ASP A 96 3.30 17.21 4.99
N SER A 97 2.44 17.05 3.99
CA SER A 97 2.80 17.24 2.59
C SER A 97 3.10 18.71 2.26
N LYS A 98 4.07 18.93 1.37
CA LYS A 98 4.37 20.23 0.78
C LYS A 98 3.30 20.72 -0.22
N ALA A 99 2.33 19.90 -0.56
CA ALA A 99 1.24 20.28 -1.46
C ALA A 99 0.32 21.31 -0.77
N PRO A 100 -0.11 22.36 -1.48
CA PRO A 100 -0.99 23.38 -0.91
C PRO A 100 -2.38 22.79 -0.58
N PHE A 101 -2.99 23.26 0.51
CA PHE A 101 -4.36 22.93 0.93
C PHE A 101 -4.57 21.49 1.40
N VAL A 102 -3.51 20.74 1.70
CA VAL A 102 -3.62 19.43 2.35
C VAL A 102 -4.07 19.63 3.80
N GLN A 103 -5.01 18.83 4.24
CA GLN A 103 -5.52 18.82 5.62
C GLN A 103 -5.39 17.40 6.17
N PRO A 104 -5.11 17.26 7.47
CA PRO A 104 -5.08 15.94 8.10
C PRO A 104 -6.39 15.18 7.88
N THR A 105 -6.28 13.89 7.64
CA THR A 105 -7.42 12.97 7.52
C THR A 105 -7.82 12.51 8.92
N ASP A 106 -9.08 12.69 9.30
CA ASP A 106 -9.59 12.08 10.53
C ASP A 106 -9.59 10.55 10.36
N PRO A 107 -8.86 9.79 11.19
CA PRO A 107 -8.82 8.32 11.11
C PRO A 107 -10.19 7.67 11.08
N ARG A 108 -11.17 8.22 11.81
CA ARG A 108 -12.55 7.72 11.86
C ARG A 108 -13.22 7.72 10.50
N VAL A 109 -12.89 8.66 9.62
CA VAL A 109 -13.42 8.70 8.23
C VAL A 109 -13.06 7.41 7.47
N ILE A 110 -11.93 6.82 7.78
CA ILE A 110 -11.41 5.61 7.14
C ILE A 110 -11.88 4.35 7.89
N GLU A 111 -11.81 4.37 9.23
CA GLU A 111 -12.16 3.23 10.07
C GLU A 111 -13.66 2.91 10.04
N ASP A 112 -14.53 3.92 9.98
CA ASP A 112 -15.98 3.77 9.83
C ASP A 112 -16.36 3.09 8.50
N CYS A 113 -15.42 3.01 7.54
CA CYS A 113 -15.58 2.29 6.28
C CYS A 113 -15.12 0.83 6.34
N GLY A 114 -14.71 0.34 7.51
CA GLY A 114 -14.23 -1.04 7.70
C GLY A 114 -12.76 -1.27 7.36
N VAL A 115 -11.99 -0.20 7.19
CA VAL A 115 -10.53 -0.29 7.08
C VAL A 115 -9.92 -0.21 8.48
N ARG A 116 -9.19 -1.22 8.90
CA ARG A 116 -8.41 -1.15 10.14
C ARG A 116 -7.10 -0.42 9.87
N LEU A 117 -6.94 0.77 10.43
CA LEU A 117 -5.68 1.50 10.41
C LEU A 117 -4.69 0.89 11.41
N LEU A 118 -3.46 0.70 10.96
CA LEU A 118 -2.36 0.20 11.79
C LEU A 118 -1.38 1.35 12.02
N THR A 119 -1.33 1.83 13.25
CA THR A 119 -0.45 2.92 13.66
C THR A 119 0.67 2.37 14.54
N ASN A 120 1.80 1.98 13.93
CA ASN A 120 2.95 1.39 14.59
C ASN A 120 2.61 0.11 15.39
N GLU A 121 1.74 -0.71 14.83
CA GLU A 121 1.26 -1.94 15.44
C GLU A 121 1.18 -3.10 14.45
N THR A 122 0.87 -4.28 14.96
CA THR A 122 0.60 -5.45 14.14
C THR A 122 -0.84 -5.93 14.31
N ALA A 123 -1.38 -6.53 13.24
CA ALA A 123 -2.61 -7.31 13.28
C ALA A 123 -2.32 -8.72 12.77
N THR A 124 -2.89 -9.72 13.44
CA THR A 124 -2.82 -11.12 12.99
C THR A 124 -4.21 -11.61 12.65
N VAL A 125 -4.34 -12.25 11.48
CA VAL A 125 -5.58 -12.89 11.03
C VAL A 125 -5.30 -14.36 10.74
N GLU A 126 -6.10 -15.23 11.34
CA GLU A 126 -5.97 -16.67 11.17
C GLU A 126 -6.65 -17.13 9.88
N HIS A 127 -6.06 -18.10 9.19
CA HIS A 127 -6.64 -18.73 8.02
C HIS A 127 -6.26 -20.22 7.94
N GLY A 128 -7.24 -21.08 8.18
CA GLY A 128 -6.99 -22.51 8.28
C GLY A 128 -5.98 -22.84 9.38
N ALA A 129 -4.93 -23.55 9.02
CA ALA A 129 -3.81 -23.89 9.93
C ALA A 129 -2.65 -22.88 9.84
N GLY A 130 -2.85 -21.72 9.22
CA GLY A 130 -1.85 -20.66 9.08
C GLY A 130 -2.39 -19.32 9.56
N ALA A 131 -1.51 -18.32 9.59
CA ALA A 131 -1.86 -16.96 9.94
C ALA A 131 -1.15 -15.96 9.03
N VAL A 132 -1.78 -14.81 8.80
CA VAL A 132 -1.16 -13.65 8.16
C VAL A 132 -1.01 -12.57 9.21
N GLN A 133 0.23 -12.16 9.47
CA GLN A 133 0.52 -10.99 10.30
C GLN A 133 0.83 -9.81 9.41
N ILE A 134 0.14 -8.70 9.66
CA ILE A 134 0.32 -7.43 8.98
C ILE A 134 0.91 -6.45 9.98
N GLY A 135 2.14 -5.99 9.75
CA GLY A 135 2.72 -4.86 10.46
C GLY A 135 2.38 -3.58 9.73
N GLY A 136 1.98 -2.55 10.45
CA GLY A 136 1.76 -1.21 9.92
C GLY A 136 2.70 -0.22 10.58
N VAL A 137 3.54 0.44 9.78
CA VAL A 137 4.39 1.54 10.22
C VAL A 137 3.76 2.83 9.73
N ASP A 138 3.58 3.78 10.63
CA ASP A 138 3.05 5.09 10.32
C ASP A 138 4.04 5.91 9.49
N ASP A 139 3.68 7.12 9.09
CA ASP A 139 4.47 7.93 8.16
C ASP A 139 5.89 8.20 8.68
N THR A 140 6.88 7.81 7.85
CA THR A 140 8.30 7.98 8.19
C THR A 140 8.84 9.37 7.86
N ASP A 141 8.23 10.08 6.92
CA ASP A 141 8.70 11.40 6.45
C ASP A 141 8.36 12.47 7.49
N GLY A 142 7.17 12.38 8.10
CA GLY A 142 6.74 13.24 9.20
C GLY A 142 7.33 12.86 10.58
N GLY A 143 8.03 11.71 10.67
CA GLY A 143 8.58 11.22 11.93
C GLY A 143 7.53 10.62 12.87
N HIS A 144 6.42 10.13 12.33
CA HIS A 144 5.35 9.47 13.09
C HIS A 144 5.63 7.97 13.32
N ASP A 145 6.66 7.43 12.70
CA ASP A 145 6.96 6.02 12.68
C ASP A 145 7.62 5.49 13.97
N ASP A 146 7.18 4.34 14.41
CA ASP A 146 7.86 3.52 15.43
C ASP A 146 8.00 2.07 14.91
N LEU A 147 8.94 1.87 14.00
CA LEU A 147 9.25 0.53 13.49
C LEU A 147 9.67 -0.43 14.61
N ALA A 148 10.31 0.07 15.69
CA ALA A 148 10.76 -0.79 16.79
C ALA A 148 9.56 -1.41 17.53
N ALA A 149 8.47 -0.66 17.72
CA ALA A 149 7.23 -1.18 18.27
C ALA A 149 6.62 -2.30 17.40
N VAL A 150 6.65 -2.14 16.07
CA VAL A 150 6.17 -3.17 15.13
C VAL A 150 7.06 -4.42 15.19
N LEU A 151 8.40 -4.26 15.18
CA LEU A 151 9.34 -5.39 15.23
C LEU A 151 9.25 -6.17 16.54
N ALA A 152 8.95 -5.50 17.66
CA ALA A 152 8.75 -6.13 18.96
C ALA A 152 7.49 -7.04 19.01
N GLN A 153 6.52 -6.81 18.12
CA GLN A 153 5.27 -7.56 18.04
C GLN A 153 5.31 -8.68 16.98
N LEU A 154 6.45 -8.90 16.30
CA LEU A 154 6.51 -9.90 15.24
C LEU A 154 6.26 -11.31 15.74
N ASP A 155 5.32 -11.97 15.10
CA ASP A 155 5.08 -13.40 15.29
C ASP A 155 6.08 -14.20 14.44
N ARG A 156 7.11 -14.74 15.11
CA ARG A 156 8.17 -15.51 14.47
C ARG A 156 7.88 -17.02 14.43
N ARG A 157 6.65 -17.43 14.77
CA ARG A 157 6.26 -18.84 14.66
C ARG A 157 6.33 -19.32 13.20
N PRO A 158 6.76 -20.55 12.94
CA PRO A 158 6.66 -21.15 11.62
C PRO A 158 5.21 -21.13 11.10
N GLY A 159 5.04 -20.94 9.80
CA GLY A 159 3.74 -20.95 9.17
C GLY A 159 3.03 -19.59 9.11
N VAL A 160 3.58 -18.54 9.71
CA VAL A 160 3.02 -17.18 9.66
C VAL A 160 3.57 -16.43 8.45
N LEU A 161 2.66 -15.96 7.58
CA LEU A 161 3.00 -15.00 6.51
C LEU A 161 3.09 -13.59 7.11
N ARG A 162 4.23 -12.94 7.06
CA ARG A 162 4.47 -11.61 7.61
C ARG A 162 4.59 -10.57 6.49
N LEU A 163 3.71 -9.57 6.52
CA LEU A 163 3.68 -8.45 5.57
C LEU A 163 3.91 -7.14 6.32
N LEU A 164 4.67 -6.21 5.76
CA LEU A 164 4.87 -4.88 6.29
C LEU A 164 4.20 -3.85 5.38
N LEU A 165 3.40 -2.97 5.96
CA LEU A 165 2.87 -1.79 5.30
C LEU A 165 3.63 -0.56 5.80
N SER A 166 4.09 0.25 4.87
CA SER A 166 4.60 1.60 5.13
C SER A 166 4.35 2.43 3.89
N HIS A 167 3.99 3.70 4.08
CA HIS A 167 3.81 4.59 2.94
C HIS A 167 5.13 4.77 2.18
N HIS A 168 6.21 5.07 2.90
CA HIS A 168 7.55 5.26 2.33
C HIS A 168 8.35 3.95 2.28
N ALA A 169 9.03 3.73 1.16
CA ALA A 169 9.76 2.49 0.89
C ALA A 169 11.06 2.34 1.70
N ASP A 170 11.68 3.44 2.13
CA ASP A 170 12.95 3.44 2.83
C ASP A 170 12.94 2.70 4.17
N VAL A 171 11.77 2.47 4.75
CA VAL A 171 11.58 1.64 5.95
C VAL A 171 12.21 0.25 5.81
N VAL A 172 12.24 -0.30 4.59
CA VAL A 172 12.82 -1.63 4.32
C VAL A 172 14.29 -1.72 4.72
N LYS A 173 15.04 -0.63 4.64
CA LYS A 173 16.46 -0.58 5.04
C LYS A 173 16.68 -0.77 6.53
N ARG A 174 15.64 -0.52 7.33
CA ARG A 174 15.66 -0.59 8.80
C ARG A 174 15.17 -1.93 9.35
N THR A 175 14.68 -2.84 8.48
CA THR A 175 14.29 -4.21 8.85
C THR A 175 15.48 -5.16 8.72
N ALA A 176 15.38 -6.37 9.28
CA ALA A 176 16.34 -7.44 9.04
C ALA A 176 15.83 -8.39 7.94
N PRO A 177 16.74 -9.07 7.20
CA PRO A 177 16.35 -10.14 6.30
C PRO A 177 15.53 -11.21 7.05
N GLY A 178 14.38 -11.59 6.49
CA GLY A 178 13.47 -12.57 7.10
C GLY A 178 12.52 -12.02 8.15
N ASP A 179 12.55 -10.73 8.51
CA ASP A 179 11.52 -10.13 9.35
C ASP A 179 10.16 -10.19 8.63
N PHE A 180 10.12 -9.84 7.35
CA PHE A 180 8.91 -9.83 6.53
C PHE A 180 9.13 -10.58 5.21
N HIS A 181 8.08 -11.25 4.73
CA HIS A 181 8.07 -11.88 3.40
C HIS A 181 7.92 -10.85 2.28
N LEU A 182 7.30 -9.71 2.59
CA LEU A 182 7.18 -8.59 1.66
C LEU A 182 6.88 -7.30 2.43
N THR A 183 7.62 -6.23 2.09
CA THR A 183 7.27 -4.85 2.43
C THR A 183 6.50 -4.23 1.26
N LEU A 184 5.41 -3.55 1.56
CA LEU A 184 4.52 -2.90 0.60
C LEU A 184 4.52 -1.40 0.84
N SER A 185 4.79 -0.61 -0.20
CA SER A 185 4.85 0.86 -0.13
C SER A 185 4.20 1.54 -1.33
N GLY A 186 3.94 2.84 -1.18
CA GLY A 186 3.40 3.75 -2.19
C GLY A 186 4.27 4.98 -2.39
N ASP A 187 3.71 6.19 -2.17
CA ASP A 187 4.32 7.51 -2.12
C ASP A 187 4.78 8.06 -3.47
N THR A 188 5.69 7.40 -4.12
CA THR A 188 6.41 7.92 -5.31
C THR A 188 5.56 8.08 -6.56
N HIS A 189 4.35 7.54 -6.58
CA HIS A 189 3.48 7.49 -7.77
C HIS A 189 4.15 6.91 -9.04
N GLY A 190 5.28 6.20 -8.89
CA GLY A 190 6.14 5.77 -10.00
C GLY A 190 6.68 6.97 -10.80
N GLY A 191 6.88 8.10 -10.11
CA GLY A 191 7.29 9.38 -10.67
C GLY A 191 6.19 10.13 -11.41
N GLN A 192 4.94 9.69 -11.34
CA GLN A 192 3.73 10.29 -11.93
C GLN A 192 3.86 10.77 -13.39
N ILE A 193 4.94 11.47 -13.72
CA ILE A 193 5.30 11.90 -15.08
C ILE A 193 6.67 11.31 -15.43
N CYS A 194 6.71 10.48 -16.48
CA CYS A 194 7.89 9.79 -16.90
C CYS A 194 8.20 10.07 -18.38
N LEU A 195 9.47 10.16 -18.72
CA LEU A 195 9.91 10.13 -20.11
C LEU A 195 10.37 8.71 -20.47
N PRO A 196 9.68 8.03 -21.40
CA PRO A 196 10.12 6.72 -21.85
C PRO A 196 11.35 6.91 -22.78
N LEU A 197 12.47 6.34 -22.38
CA LEU A 197 13.66 6.22 -23.21
C LEU A 197 13.93 4.74 -23.50
N PRO A 198 14.66 4.42 -24.59
CA PRO A 198 15.09 3.04 -24.82
C PRO A 198 15.85 2.47 -23.62
N GLY A 199 15.31 1.38 -23.03
CA GLY A 199 15.91 0.68 -21.89
C GLY A 199 15.82 1.37 -20.53
N ARG A 200 15.25 2.57 -20.43
CA ARG A 200 15.05 3.27 -19.12
C ARG A 200 13.87 4.23 -19.14
N ARG A 201 13.43 4.61 -17.94
CA ARG A 201 12.47 5.71 -17.73
C ARG A 201 13.13 6.80 -16.91
N ILE A 202 12.86 8.05 -17.24
CA ILE A 202 13.25 9.20 -16.42
C ILE A 202 11.98 9.65 -15.68
N LEU A 203 12.04 9.65 -14.37
CA LEU A 203 10.98 10.13 -13.49
C LEU A 203 11.16 11.64 -13.34
N LEU A 204 10.13 12.43 -13.64
CA LEU A 204 10.26 13.90 -13.61
C LEU A 204 9.83 14.50 -12.28
N SER A 205 8.93 13.86 -11.55
CA SER A 205 8.46 14.36 -10.25
C SER A 205 9.26 13.82 -9.06
N ASP A 206 10.07 12.79 -9.28
CA ASP A 206 10.82 12.13 -8.21
C ASP A 206 12.22 11.76 -8.67
N LEU A 207 12.97 12.82 -9.04
CA LEU A 207 14.34 12.70 -9.49
C LEU A 207 15.23 12.26 -8.32
N GLY A 208 15.63 10.99 -8.33
CA GLY A 208 16.54 10.43 -7.32
C GLY A 208 15.92 9.47 -6.33
N ALA A 209 14.63 9.17 -6.42
CA ALA A 209 14.05 8.09 -5.62
C ALA A 209 14.75 6.77 -5.89
N GLU A 210 15.29 6.16 -4.85
CA GLU A 210 15.97 4.87 -4.94
C GLU A 210 14.97 3.76 -5.29
N PHE A 211 13.77 3.83 -4.70
CA PHE A 211 12.69 2.86 -4.89
C PHE A 211 11.46 3.54 -5.49
N ALA A 212 11.43 3.68 -6.80
CA ALA A 212 10.37 4.46 -7.45
C ALA A 212 9.12 3.64 -7.80
N GLU A 213 9.28 2.40 -8.25
CA GLU A 213 8.16 1.53 -8.64
C GLU A 213 8.61 0.08 -8.85
N GLY A 214 7.73 -0.88 -8.55
CA GLY A 214 7.96 -2.29 -8.84
C GLY A 214 8.60 -3.06 -7.71
N ALA A 215 9.18 -4.22 -8.04
CA ALA A 215 9.75 -5.14 -7.07
C ALA A 215 11.26 -4.92 -6.91
N TYR A 216 11.72 -4.97 -5.66
CA TYR A 216 13.12 -4.89 -5.28
C TYR A 216 13.45 -6.01 -4.29
N ASP A 217 14.71 -6.38 -4.25
CA ASP A 217 15.32 -7.12 -3.15
C ASP A 217 16.42 -6.24 -2.54
N VAL A 218 16.21 -5.84 -1.30
CA VAL A 218 17.12 -4.95 -0.58
C VAL A 218 17.94 -5.78 0.39
N GLY A 219 18.89 -6.57 -0.13
CA GLY A 219 19.75 -7.42 0.68
C GLY A 219 18.95 -8.51 1.43
N GLY A 220 18.11 -9.24 0.72
CA GLY A 220 17.25 -10.28 1.28
C GLY A 220 15.99 -9.76 1.96
N ARG A 221 15.59 -8.51 1.68
CA ARG A 221 14.36 -7.87 2.15
C ARG A 221 13.50 -7.55 0.94
N PRO A 222 12.47 -8.37 0.64
CA PRO A 222 11.59 -8.12 -0.49
C PRO A 222 10.76 -6.85 -0.28
N LEU A 223 10.71 -6.01 -1.30
CA LEU A 223 9.95 -4.75 -1.32
C LEU A 223 9.16 -4.65 -2.62
N TYR A 224 7.94 -4.15 -2.53
CA TYR A 224 7.17 -3.71 -3.70
C TYR A 224 6.66 -2.28 -3.49
N VAL A 225 6.97 -1.41 -4.45
CA VAL A 225 6.50 -0.02 -4.48
C VAL A 225 5.47 0.11 -5.60
N THR A 226 4.22 0.45 -5.22
CA THR A 226 3.16 0.63 -6.20
C THR A 226 3.17 2.05 -6.78
N ARG A 227 2.67 2.19 -8.01
CA ARG A 227 2.45 3.51 -8.63
C ARG A 227 1.23 4.24 -8.09
N GLY A 228 0.46 3.61 -7.22
CA GLY A 228 -0.75 4.20 -6.68
C GLY A 228 -1.87 4.47 -7.69
N VAL A 229 -2.96 5.00 -7.18
CA VAL A 229 -4.24 5.17 -7.88
C VAL A 229 -4.43 6.60 -8.40
N GLY A 230 -4.26 7.58 -7.53
CA GLY A 230 -4.54 8.98 -7.80
C GLY A 230 -3.39 9.76 -8.43
N THR A 231 -3.45 11.05 -8.26
CA THR A 231 -2.39 12.00 -8.61
C THR A 231 -2.14 12.92 -7.43
N SER A 232 -0.90 13.34 -7.25
CA SER A 232 -0.48 14.35 -6.30
C SER A 232 0.10 15.54 -7.04
N MET A 233 -0.05 16.77 -6.53
CA MET A 233 0.44 18.05 -7.05
C MET A 233 -0.05 18.41 -8.48
N LEU A 234 0.10 17.54 -9.46
CA LEU A 234 -0.34 17.76 -10.83
C LEU A 234 -1.55 16.88 -11.16
N PRO A 235 -2.57 17.42 -11.88
CA PRO A 235 -3.84 16.73 -12.11
C PRO A 235 -3.79 15.69 -13.24
N PHE A 236 -2.63 15.17 -13.57
CA PHE A 236 -2.46 14.19 -14.66
C PHE A 236 -1.24 13.30 -14.44
N ARG A 237 -1.24 12.17 -15.12
CA ARG A 237 -0.10 11.26 -15.24
C ARG A 237 0.34 11.17 -16.71
N ALA A 238 1.64 11.11 -16.97
CA ALA A 238 2.17 10.92 -18.30
C ALA A 238 3.16 9.74 -18.32
N PHE A 239 2.90 8.76 -19.19
CA PHE A 239 3.65 7.51 -19.34
C PHE A 239 3.81 6.70 -18.04
N CYS A 240 3.05 7.05 -17.00
CA CYS A 240 2.98 6.38 -15.72
C CYS A 240 1.51 6.07 -15.39
N ARG A 241 1.01 4.94 -15.88
CA ARG A 241 -0.38 4.55 -15.65
C ARG A 241 -0.59 4.17 -14.18
N PRO A 242 -1.66 4.66 -13.52
CA PRO A 242 -2.01 4.22 -12.18
C PRO A 242 -2.30 2.72 -12.17
N GLU A 243 -2.06 2.07 -11.02
CA GLU A 243 -2.21 0.63 -10.89
C GLU A 243 -2.83 0.21 -9.56
N ILE A 244 -3.37 -1.01 -9.56
CA ILE A 244 -3.55 -1.85 -8.39
C ILE A 244 -2.63 -3.06 -8.52
N VAL A 245 -2.20 -3.62 -7.40
CA VAL A 245 -1.35 -4.82 -7.41
C VAL A 245 -2.09 -5.98 -6.79
N VAL A 246 -2.04 -7.13 -7.43
CA VAL A 246 -2.65 -8.38 -6.96
C VAL A 246 -1.55 -9.39 -6.74
N PHE A 247 -1.32 -9.75 -5.50
CA PHE A 247 -0.36 -10.78 -5.12
C PHE A 247 -1.07 -12.13 -4.97
N HIS A 248 -0.49 -13.15 -5.57
CA HIS A 248 -0.88 -14.53 -5.39
C HIS A 248 0.16 -15.19 -4.48
N VAL A 249 -0.26 -15.59 -3.29
CA VAL A 249 0.62 -16.21 -2.32
C VAL A 249 1.00 -17.60 -2.78
N GLU A 250 2.30 -17.91 -2.75
CA GLU A 250 2.88 -19.23 -2.98
C GLU A 250 3.55 -19.68 -1.67
N ALA A 251 2.85 -20.47 -0.86
CA ALA A 251 3.24 -20.88 0.49
C ALA A 251 3.45 -22.38 0.61
N GLY A 252 4.34 -22.79 1.53
CA GLY A 252 4.54 -24.20 1.91
C GLY A 252 5.08 -25.10 0.79
N ARG A 253 5.84 -24.53 -0.14
CA ARG A 253 6.41 -25.26 -1.29
C ARG A 253 7.90 -25.47 -1.15
#